data_85cf21c3b7c122ffaab1b3eefa65822f
#
_entry.id   85cf21c3b7c122ffaab1b3eefa65822f
#
_cell.length_a   1.000
_cell.length_b   1.000
_cell.length_c   1.000
_cell.angle_alpha   90.00
_cell.angle_beta   90.00
_cell.angle_gamma   90.00
#
_symmetry.space_group_name_H-M   'P 1'
#
loop_
_entity.id
_entity.type
_entity.pdbx_description
1 polymer ?
#
loop_
_entity_poly.entity_id
_entity_poly.type
_entity_poly.pdbx_seq_one_letter_code
_entity_poly.pdbx_strand_id
1 'polypeptide(L)'
;MMRRRAARSVALSLRAAGICFMAAMAAALVLVQPAAAQKRVALIVGNSAYTHAGALANPANDAADMAAALKELGIEVIQGLDLDKRAFDLKVRDFARALTDADTGIFFYAGHGLQVSGRNYLVPVDAQLQNECDLDFEAVALDFVLKQMELERETKTNIVFLDACRDNPLGRNLARSMGTRSASVGRGLAQVQTGVGTFIAYSTQPGNVALDGSGRNSPFTAALAKGVREPGRNLTAVMIDVRREVLAVTNGRQVPWDHSALTGDFYFHLASAPGLLPKTAPAAPAAESEALQQRLRQVEEELKRKSDPQHTAKLVDLAQFRERIRQIEEANRADQQRIFETHRKYPASDPTSRASANREVGAIQLQMVRRNEDRKKLSEQIAKLEADVGLVKDEGAK
;
A
#
# COMPACT_ATOMS: atom_id res chain seq x y z
N MET A 1 45.29 -18.04 -69.01
CA MET A 1 44.23 -18.76 -68.24
C MET A 1 44.12 -18.37 -66.76
N MET A 2 45.16 -17.87 -66.11
CA MET A 2 45.16 -17.56 -64.64
C MET A 2 44.32 -16.36 -64.23
N ARG A 3 44.16 -15.29 -65.01
CA ARG A 3 43.41 -14.06 -64.62
C ARG A 3 41.89 -14.24 -64.51
N ARG A 4 41.31 -15.23 -65.19
CA ARG A 4 39.83 -15.47 -65.13
C ARG A 4 39.42 -16.31 -63.90
N ARG A 5 40.32 -17.05 -63.25
CA ARG A 5 40.02 -17.81 -62.03
C ARG A 5 40.00 -16.90 -60.79
N ALA A 6 40.90 -15.90 -60.70
CA ALA A 6 40.94 -14.95 -59.56
C ALA A 6 39.70 -14.06 -59.51
N ALA A 7 39.20 -13.59 -60.65
CA ALA A 7 37.97 -12.75 -60.68
C ALA A 7 36.67 -13.50 -60.24
N ARG A 8 36.60 -14.84 -60.52
CA ARG A 8 35.48 -15.67 -60.07
C ARG A 8 35.50 -15.95 -58.56
N SER A 9 36.68 -16.10 -57.95
CA SER A 9 36.85 -16.36 -56.55
C SER A 9 36.47 -15.12 -55.70
N VAL A 10 36.86 -13.92 -56.14
CA VAL A 10 36.49 -12.65 -55.44
C VAL A 10 34.97 -12.36 -55.55
N ALA A 11 34.34 -12.64 -56.68
CA ALA A 11 32.91 -12.48 -56.85
C ALA A 11 32.08 -13.47 -56.01
N LEU A 12 32.59 -14.66 -55.78
CA LEU A 12 31.94 -15.67 -54.91
C LEU A 12 32.03 -15.30 -53.41
N SER A 13 33.17 -14.77 -52.96
CA SER A 13 33.37 -14.33 -51.61
C SER A 13 32.54 -13.07 -51.25
N LEU A 14 32.40 -12.14 -52.18
CA LEU A 14 31.53 -10.98 -52.01
C LEU A 14 30.03 -11.33 -51.94
N ARG A 15 29.59 -12.34 -52.70
CA ARG A 15 28.19 -12.84 -52.62
C ARG A 15 27.93 -13.61 -51.33
N ALA A 16 28.88 -14.39 -50.84
CA ALA A 16 28.78 -15.09 -49.56
C ALA A 16 28.74 -14.13 -48.39
N ALA A 17 29.58 -13.08 -48.38
CA ALA A 17 29.58 -12.01 -47.37
C ALA A 17 28.24 -11.23 -47.37
N GLY A 18 27.66 -10.93 -48.53
CA GLY A 18 26.36 -10.27 -48.62
C GLY A 18 25.20 -11.12 -48.09
N ILE A 19 25.23 -12.44 -48.35
CA ILE A 19 24.20 -13.35 -47.82
C ILE A 19 24.32 -13.49 -46.28
N CYS A 20 25.53 -13.59 -45.73
CA CYS A 20 25.75 -13.63 -44.32
C CYS A 20 25.35 -12.33 -43.60
N PHE A 21 25.58 -11.18 -44.26
CA PHE A 21 25.15 -9.88 -43.70
C PHE A 21 23.63 -9.72 -43.72
N MET A 22 22.98 -10.13 -44.79
CA MET A 22 21.50 -10.14 -44.86
C MET A 22 20.88 -11.12 -43.88
N ALA A 23 21.47 -12.30 -43.69
CA ALA A 23 21.02 -13.28 -42.70
C ALA A 23 21.22 -12.76 -41.24
N ALA A 24 22.32 -12.09 -40.98
CA ALA A 24 22.57 -11.45 -39.68
C ALA A 24 21.61 -10.27 -39.40
N MET A 25 21.30 -9.47 -40.43
CA MET A 25 20.30 -8.39 -40.32
C MET A 25 18.88 -8.92 -40.15
N ALA A 26 18.51 -10.01 -40.83
CA ALA A 26 17.23 -10.68 -40.66
C ALA A 26 17.11 -11.32 -39.24
N ALA A 27 18.21 -11.93 -38.73
CA ALA A 27 18.24 -12.47 -37.37
C ALA A 27 18.17 -11.38 -36.30
N ALA A 28 18.76 -10.20 -36.54
CA ALA A 28 18.64 -9.05 -35.63
C ALA A 28 17.21 -8.45 -35.58
N LEU A 29 16.47 -8.49 -36.71
CA LEU A 29 15.05 -8.06 -36.72
C LEU A 29 14.13 -9.03 -35.98
N VAL A 30 14.45 -10.33 -35.88
CA VAL A 30 13.63 -11.32 -35.17
C VAL A 30 13.79 -11.24 -33.66
N LEU A 31 14.88 -10.61 -33.15
CA LEU A 31 15.15 -10.48 -31.71
C LEU A 31 14.52 -9.26 -31.04
N VAL A 32 13.91 -8.35 -31.80
CA VAL A 32 13.08 -7.27 -31.24
C VAL A 32 11.67 -7.80 -31.06
N GLN A 33 11.48 -8.69 -30.10
CA GLN A 33 10.11 -8.94 -29.61
C GLN A 33 9.63 -7.64 -28.95
N PRO A 34 8.46 -7.08 -29.35
CA PRO A 34 7.89 -6.00 -28.61
C PRO A 34 7.69 -6.50 -27.18
N ALA A 35 8.28 -5.82 -26.21
CA ALA A 35 7.98 -6.09 -24.80
C ALA A 35 6.45 -6.07 -24.69
N ALA A 36 5.84 -7.21 -24.36
CA ALA A 36 4.40 -7.29 -24.20
C ALA A 36 4.01 -6.19 -23.21
N ALA A 37 3.16 -5.26 -23.67
CA ALA A 37 2.71 -4.17 -22.83
C ALA A 37 2.07 -4.79 -21.58
N GLN A 38 2.58 -4.45 -20.39
CA GLN A 38 2.07 -4.97 -19.14
C GLN A 38 0.56 -4.69 -19.05
N LYS A 39 -0.25 -5.72 -18.98
CA LYS A 39 -1.70 -5.57 -18.83
C LYS A 39 -1.99 -5.03 -17.43
N ARG A 40 -2.69 -3.90 -17.36
CA ARG A 40 -3.09 -3.24 -16.13
C ARG A 40 -4.60 -3.10 -16.10
N VAL A 41 -5.23 -3.49 -15.00
CA VAL A 41 -6.68 -3.46 -14.82
C VAL A 41 -7.01 -2.72 -13.54
N ALA A 42 -8.03 -1.87 -13.57
CA ALA A 42 -8.51 -1.10 -12.43
C ALA A 42 -10.00 -1.33 -12.17
N LEU A 43 -10.37 -1.53 -10.90
CA LEU A 43 -11.75 -1.38 -10.42
C LEU A 43 -11.86 -0.04 -9.69
N ILE A 44 -12.73 0.83 -10.18
CA ILE A 44 -12.96 2.17 -9.65
C ILE A 44 -14.41 2.28 -9.19
N VAL A 45 -14.60 2.48 -7.88
CA VAL A 45 -15.94 2.58 -7.27
C VAL A 45 -16.10 3.90 -6.56
N GLY A 46 -17.23 4.57 -6.80
CA GLY A 46 -17.65 5.81 -6.12
C GLY A 46 -19.10 5.73 -5.68
N ASN A 47 -19.35 5.74 -4.37
CA ASN A 47 -20.66 5.68 -3.77
C ASN A 47 -21.00 6.99 -3.09
N SER A 48 -22.01 7.69 -3.61
CA SER A 48 -22.49 9.01 -3.19
C SER A 48 -23.92 8.98 -2.66
N ALA A 49 -24.83 8.28 -3.36
CA ALA A 49 -26.29 8.36 -3.17
C ALA A 49 -26.79 7.32 -2.16
N TYR A 50 -26.33 7.40 -0.92
CA TYR A 50 -26.73 6.49 0.15
C TYR A 50 -28.17 6.66 0.57
N THR A 51 -28.92 5.56 0.69
CA THR A 51 -30.36 5.56 1.08
C THR A 51 -30.54 5.57 2.60
N HIS A 52 -29.63 4.98 3.36
CA HIS A 52 -29.71 4.83 4.83
C HIS A 52 -28.57 5.54 5.59
N ALA A 53 -27.77 6.33 4.88
CA ALA A 53 -26.73 7.19 5.43
C ALA A 53 -26.78 8.56 4.78
N GLY A 54 -26.00 9.53 5.27
CA GLY A 54 -25.86 10.82 4.61
C GLY A 54 -25.24 10.68 3.23
N ALA A 55 -25.83 11.31 2.21
CA ALA A 55 -25.24 11.39 0.88
C ALA A 55 -23.90 12.14 0.95
N LEU A 56 -22.95 11.76 0.07
CA LEU A 56 -21.65 12.38 -0.07
C LEU A 56 -21.57 13.14 -1.40
N ALA A 57 -20.95 14.32 -1.39
CA ALA A 57 -20.92 15.19 -2.58
C ALA A 57 -19.96 14.67 -3.66
N ASN A 58 -18.81 14.13 -3.27
CA ASN A 58 -17.67 13.98 -4.17
C ASN A 58 -17.37 12.55 -4.67
N PRO A 59 -17.74 11.43 -4.01
CA PRO A 59 -17.27 10.10 -4.40
C PRO A 59 -17.55 9.70 -5.85
N ALA A 60 -18.71 10.08 -6.40
CA ALA A 60 -19.04 9.81 -7.80
C ALA A 60 -18.10 10.59 -8.77
N ASN A 61 -17.78 11.84 -8.43
CA ASN A 61 -16.83 12.66 -9.19
C ASN A 61 -15.41 12.12 -9.04
N ASP A 62 -15.02 11.72 -7.82
CA ASP A 62 -13.71 11.16 -7.52
C ASP A 62 -13.46 9.89 -8.34
N ALA A 63 -14.45 9.00 -8.38
CA ALA A 63 -14.37 7.79 -9.18
C ALA A 63 -14.34 8.10 -10.69
N ALA A 64 -15.11 9.08 -11.15
CA ALA A 64 -15.12 9.47 -12.57
C ALA A 64 -13.76 10.05 -13.00
N ASP A 65 -13.17 10.95 -12.20
CA ASP A 65 -11.90 11.61 -12.52
C ASP A 65 -10.70 10.66 -12.42
N MET A 66 -10.70 9.74 -11.43
CA MET A 66 -9.72 8.66 -11.36
C MET A 66 -9.84 7.68 -12.53
N ALA A 67 -11.07 7.29 -12.90
CA ALA A 67 -11.30 6.42 -14.05
C ALA A 67 -10.79 7.07 -15.34
N ALA A 68 -11.02 8.37 -15.54
CA ALA A 68 -10.51 9.14 -16.68
C ALA A 68 -8.97 9.14 -16.68
N ALA A 69 -8.35 9.46 -15.52
CA ALA A 69 -6.91 9.48 -15.37
C ALA A 69 -6.24 8.14 -15.75
N LEU A 70 -6.80 7.04 -15.28
CA LEU A 70 -6.23 5.72 -15.56
C LEU A 70 -6.48 5.26 -17.00
N LYS A 71 -7.63 5.61 -17.60
CA LYS A 71 -7.91 5.35 -19.03
C LYS A 71 -6.95 6.11 -19.95
N GLU A 72 -6.62 7.36 -19.64
CA GLU A 72 -5.64 8.16 -20.36
C GLU A 72 -4.25 7.49 -20.38
N LEU A 73 -3.93 6.70 -19.35
CA LEU A 73 -2.69 5.94 -19.21
C LEU A 73 -2.76 4.52 -19.82
N GLY A 74 -3.83 4.21 -20.57
CA GLY A 74 -4.03 2.92 -21.23
C GLY A 74 -4.37 1.76 -20.28
N ILE A 75 -4.86 2.07 -19.06
CA ILE A 75 -5.28 1.07 -18.07
C ILE A 75 -6.74 0.68 -18.37
N GLU A 76 -7.02 -0.63 -18.40
CA GLU A 76 -8.38 -1.15 -18.51
C GLU A 76 -9.17 -0.81 -17.23
N VAL A 77 -10.30 -0.10 -17.35
CA VAL A 77 -11.06 0.38 -16.18
C VAL A 77 -12.45 -0.22 -16.13
N ILE A 78 -12.73 -0.92 -15.05
CA ILE A 78 -14.08 -1.36 -14.65
C ILE A 78 -14.59 -0.31 -13.66
N GLN A 79 -15.64 0.43 -14.03
CA GLN A 79 -16.20 1.51 -13.20
C GLN A 79 -17.53 1.12 -12.61
N GLY A 80 -17.79 1.54 -11.37
CA GLY A 80 -19.07 1.45 -10.68
C GLY A 80 -19.37 2.72 -9.92
N LEU A 81 -20.57 3.25 -10.11
CA LEU A 81 -21.08 4.43 -9.39
C LEU A 81 -22.36 4.06 -8.67
N ASP A 82 -22.49 4.51 -7.42
CA ASP A 82 -23.67 4.29 -6.59
C ASP A 82 -24.13 2.83 -6.55
N LEU A 83 -23.19 1.95 -6.26
CA LEU A 83 -23.41 0.51 -6.28
C LEU A 83 -24.17 0.06 -5.03
N ASP A 84 -25.30 -0.65 -5.23
CA ASP A 84 -25.90 -1.50 -4.21
C ASP A 84 -24.99 -2.71 -3.90
N LYS A 85 -25.30 -3.47 -2.86
CA LYS A 85 -24.49 -4.62 -2.44
C LYS A 85 -24.28 -5.63 -3.57
N ARG A 86 -25.34 -5.97 -4.29
CA ARG A 86 -25.29 -6.95 -5.37
C ARG A 86 -24.43 -6.47 -6.55
N ALA A 87 -24.62 -5.21 -6.97
CA ALA A 87 -23.84 -4.64 -8.06
C ALA A 87 -22.36 -4.51 -7.68
N PHE A 88 -22.05 -4.18 -6.42
CA PHE A 88 -20.69 -4.11 -5.95
C PHE A 88 -20.00 -5.49 -6.02
N ASP A 89 -20.66 -6.54 -5.50
CA ASP A 89 -20.13 -7.92 -5.56
C ASP A 89 -19.90 -8.38 -7.01
N LEU A 90 -20.79 -8.02 -7.94
CA LEU A 90 -20.64 -8.31 -9.36
C LEU A 90 -19.41 -7.59 -9.95
N LYS A 91 -19.19 -6.32 -9.62
CA LYS A 91 -18.01 -5.56 -10.08
C LYS A 91 -16.71 -6.14 -9.53
N VAL A 92 -16.67 -6.55 -8.27
CA VAL A 92 -15.50 -7.24 -7.69
C VAL A 92 -15.24 -8.56 -8.41
N ARG A 93 -16.27 -9.32 -8.74
CA ARG A 93 -16.13 -10.56 -9.50
C ARG A 93 -15.62 -10.32 -10.94
N ASP A 94 -16.14 -9.30 -11.61
CA ASP A 94 -15.70 -8.95 -12.96
C ASP A 94 -14.22 -8.49 -12.94
N PHE A 95 -13.84 -7.74 -11.91
CA PHE A 95 -12.45 -7.34 -11.68
C PHE A 95 -11.54 -8.55 -11.43
N ALA A 96 -11.95 -9.48 -10.56
CA ALA A 96 -11.19 -10.70 -10.29
C ALA A 96 -10.93 -11.50 -11.57
N ARG A 97 -11.92 -11.61 -12.46
CA ARG A 97 -11.75 -12.27 -13.78
C ARG A 97 -10.76 -11.53 -14.69
N ALA A 98 -10.85 -10.19 -14.74
CA ALA A 98 -9.96 -9.38 -15.56
C ALA A 98 -8.51 -9.39 -15.04
N LEU A 99 -8.31 -9.65 -13.74
CA LEU A 99 -7.00 -9.77 -13.10
C LEU A 99 -6.23 -11.03 -13.51
N THR A 100 -6.88 -12.09 -13.98
CA THR A 100 -6.24 -13.38 -14.30
C THR A 100 -5.01 -13.21 -15.19
N ASP A 101 -5.11 -12.38 -16.23
CA ASP A 101 -4.03 -12.13 -17.19
C ASP A 101 -3.31 -10.78 -16.96
N ALA A 102 -3.65 -10.05 -15.90
CA ALA A 102 -3.09 -8.73 -15.66
C ALA A 102 -1.82 -8.80 -14.81
N ASP A 103 -0.85 -7.93 -15.11
CA ASP A 103 0.37 -7.75 -14.32
C ASP A 103 0.16 -6.82 -13.14
N THR A 104 -0.77 -5.87 -13.27
CA THR A 104 -1.10 -4.91 -12.22
C THR A 104 -2.62 -4.84 -12.01
N GLY A 105 -3.05 -5.00 -10.76
CA GLY A 105 -4.39 -4.74 -10.31
C GLY A 105 -4.45 -3.42 -9.53
N ILE A 106 -5.43 -2.56 -9.84
CA ILE A 106 -5.65 -1.31 -9.14
C ILE A 106 -7.07 -1.29 -8.61
N PHE A 107 -7.23 -1.00 -7.32
CA PHE A 107 -8.54 -0.79 -6.72
C PHE A 107 -8.62 0.61 -6.14
N PHE A 108 -9.63 1.36 -6.55
CA PHE A 108 -9.96 2.67 -5.98
C PHE A 108 -11.38 2.65 -5.45
N TYR A 109 -11.56 3.13 -4.23
CA TYR A 109 -12.85 3.30 -3.61
C TYR A 109 -12.99 4.69 -3.00
N ALA A 110 -14.06 5.39 -3.35
CA ALA A 110 -14.50 6.62 -2.69
C ALA A 110 -15.91 6.43 -2.14
N GLY A 111 -16.14 6.75 -0.85
CA GLY A 111 -17.44 6.55 -0.21
C GLY A 111 -17.36 6.34 1.30
N HIS A 112 -18.48 5.91 1.89
CA HIS A 112 -18.49 5.53 3.29
C HIS A 112 -17.73 4.21 3.53
N GLY A 113 -16.88 4.23 4.55
CA GLY A 113 -16.21 3.05 5.07
C GLY A 113 -16.37 2.96 6.58
N LEU A 114 -16.24 1.79 7.12
CA LEU A 114 -16.24 1.59 8.58
C LEU A 114 -15.30 0.46 8.98
N GLN A 115 -14.89 0.50 10.24
CA GLN A 115 -14.08 -0.53 10.85
C GLN A 115 -14.83 -1.14 12.02
N VAL A 116 -14.91 -2.46 12.06
CA VAL A 116 -15.45 -3.23 13.19
C VAL A 116 -14.48 -4.35 13.52
N SER A 117 -14.09 -4.47 14.78
CA SER A 117 -13.17 -5.50 15.28
C SER A 117 -11.87 -5.62 14.47
N GLY A 118 -11.34 -4.47 13.99
CA GLY A 118 -10.11 -4.39 13.18
C GLY A 118 -10.28 -4.72 11.70
N ARG A 119 -11.48 -5.07 11.24
CA ARG A 119 -11.78 -5.33 9.83
C ARG A 119 -12.43 -4.13 9.17
N ASN A 120 -12.04 -3.85 7.94
CA ASN A 120 -12.55 -2.74 7.14
C ASN A 120 -13.68 -3.20 6.23
N TYR A 121 -14.72 -2.38 6.16
CA TYR A 121 -15.90 -2.60 5.34
C TYR A 121 -16.18 -1.37 4.47
N LEU A 122 -16.43 -1.62 3.19
CA LEU A 122 -16.86 -0.63 2.21
C LEU A 122 -18.39 -0.68 2.12
N VAL A 123 -19.02 0.46 2.12
CA VAL A 123 -20.47 0.55 2.28
C VAL A 123 -21.16 0.73 0.93
N PRO A 124 -22.01 -0.22 0.49
CA PRO A 124 -22.93 -0.04 -0.65
C PRO A 124 -23.98 1.03 -0.36
N VAL A 125 -24.59 1.61 -1.41
CA VAL A 125 -25.52 2.73 -1.23
C VAL A 125 -26.84 2.35 -0.55
N ASP A 126 -27.21 1.07 -0.59
CA ASP A 126 -28.42 0.49 0.00
C ASP A 126 -28.22 -0.14 1.39
N ALA A 127 -26.98 -0.17 1.90
CA ALA A 127 -26.64 -0.87 3.15
C ALA A 127 -27.45 -0.39 4.35
N GLN A 128 -28.03 -1.34 5.09
CA GLN A 128 -28.78 -1.14 6.34
C GLN A 128 -28.05 -1.83 7.49
N LEU A 129 -27.24 -1.11 8.23
CA LEU A 129 -26.43 -1.64 9.32
C LEU A 129 -27.09 -1.33 10.68
N GLN A 130 -27.84 -2.29 11.19
CA GLN A 130 -28.49 -2.20 12.49
C GLN A 130 -27.74 -3.02 13.57
N ASN A 131 -27.15 -4.15 13.17
CA ASN A 131 -26.42 -5.07 14.03
C ASN A 131 -25.08 -5.47 13.42
N GLU A 132 -24.17 -6.03 14.23
CA GLU A 132 -22.87 -6.48 13.75
C GLU A 132 -22.97 -7.57 12.67
N CYS A 133 -23.97 -8.47 12.77
CA CYS A 133 -24.20 -9.52 11.78
C CYS A 133 -24.60 -8.98 10.40
N ASP A 134 -25.16 -7.77 10.31
CA ASP A 134 -25.56 -7.18 9.03
C ASP A 134 -24.35 -6.85 8.15
N LEU A 135 -23.16 -6.70 8.75
CA LEU A 135 -21.92 -6.37 8.01
C LEU A 135 -21.58 -7.41 6.94
N ASP A 136 -21.78 -8.69 7.22
CA ASP A 136 -21.47 -9.77 6.27
C ASP A 136 -22.46 -9.82 5.09
N PHE A 137 -23.67 -9.28 5.26
CA PHE A 137 -24.73 -9.26 4.25
C PHE A 137 -24.83 -7.94 3.50
N GLU A 138 -24.65 -6.85 4.20
CA GLU A 138 -24.95 -5.49 3.71
C GLU A 138 -23.69 -4.70 3.29
N ALA A 139 -22.51 -5.09 3.75
CA ALA A 139 -21.26 -4.41 3.44
C ALA A 139 -20.29 -5.29 2.63
N VAL A 140 -19.29 -4.66 2.00
CA VAL A 140 -18.23 -5.38 1.29
C VAL A 140 -16.97 -5.33 2.15
N ALA A 141 -16.54 -6.48 2.67
CA ALA A 141 -15.30 -6.56 3.41
C ALA A 141 -14.11 -6.23 2.49
N LEU A 142 -13.23 -5.31 2.91
CA LEU A 142 -12.02 -4.97 2.14
C LEU A 142 -11.12 -6.20 1.95
N ASP A 143 -11.02 -7.06 2.98
CA ASP A 143 -10.25 -8.30 2.91
C ASP A 143 -10.73 -9.24 1.77
N PHE A 144 -12.03 -9.21 1.46
CA PHE A 144 -12.56 -9.97 0.33
C PHE A 144 -12.03 -9.44 -1.00
N VAL A 145 -11.99 -8.11 -1.19
CA VAL A 145 -11.43 -7.48 -2.40
C VAL A 145 -9.94 -7.77 -2.52
N LEU A 146 -9.18 -7.58 -1.44
CA LEU A 146 -7.74 -7.86 -1.40
C LEU A 146 -7.43 -9.32 -1.73
N LYS A 147 -8.20 -10.24 -1.17
CA LYS A 147 -8.07 -11.67 -1.47
C LYS A 147 -8.26 -11.95 -2.98
N GLN A 148 -9.22 -11.28 -3.64
CA GLN A 148 -9.38 -11.43 -5.10
C GLN A 148 -8.19 -10.86 -5.88
N MET A 149 -7.55 -9.80 -5.37
CA MET A 149 -6.37 -9.20 -5.99
C MET A 149 -5.11 -10.03 -5.79
N GLU A 150 -4.99 -10.76 -4.68
CA GLU A 150 -3.81 -11.54 -4.30
C GLU A 150 -3.87 -13.00 -4.77
N LEU A 151 -5.07 -13.54 -5.03
CA LEU A 151 -5.27 -14.94 -5.38
C LEU A 151 -4.51 -15.30 -6.67
N GLU A 152 -3.61 -16.30 -6.58
CA GLU A 152 -2.76 -16.77 -7.70
C GLU A 152 -1.89 -15.68 -8.33
N ARG A 153 -1.58 -14.59 -7.58
CA ARG A 153 -0.89 -13.40 -8.08
C ARG A 153 0.30 -12.98 -7.22
N GLU A 154 0.99 -13.90 -6.57
CA GLU A 154 2.09 -13.63 -5.61
C GLU A 154 3.23 -12.77 -6.18
N THR A 155 3.44 -12.81 -7.52
CA THR A 155 4.49 -12.03 -8.20
C THR A 155 3.97 -10.77 -8.88
N LYS A 156 2.68 -10.47 -8.76
CA LYS A 156 2.01 -9.35 -9.42
C LYS A 156 1.93 -8.13 -8.51
N THR A 157 1.70 -6.98 -9.11
CA THR A 157 1.55 -5.72 -8.38
C THR A 157 0.08 -5.42 -8.11
N ASN A 158 -0.26 -5.14 -6.85
CA ASN A 158 -1.58 -4.72 -6.42
C ASN A 158 -1.51 -3.34 -5.77
N ILE A 159 -2.36 -2.41 -6.21
CA ILE A 159 -2.40 -1.04 -5.71
C ILE A 159 -3.83 -0.71 -5.28
N VAL A 160 -3.97 -0.21 -4.06
CA VAL A 160 -5.26 0.11 -3.47
C VAL A 160 -5.26 1.55 -2.98
N PHE A 161 -6.28 2.30 -3.37
CA PHE A 161 -6.54 3.66 -2.88
C PHE A 161 -7.90 3.72 -2.23
N LEU A 162 -7.93 4.14 -0.97
CA LEU A 162 -9.15 4.21 -0.16
C LEU A 162 -9.42 5.66 0.24
N ASP A 163 -10.33 6.29 -0.47
CA ASP A 163 -10.87 7.60 -0.15
C ASP A 163 -12.20 7.45 0.56
N ALA A 164 -12.12 6.93 1.79
CA ALA A 164 -13.29 6.60 2.59
C ALA A 164 -13.34 7.46 3.85
N CYS A 165 -14.47 8.15 4.02
CA CYS A 165 -14.79 8.92 5.22
C CYS A 165 -15.00 8.01 6.42
N ARG A 166 -14.63 8.52 7.60
CA ARG A 166 -14.57 7.76 8.85
C ARG A 166 -15.62 8.17 9.88
N ASP A 167 -16.33 9.24 9.65
CA ASP A 167 -17.47 9.65 10.48
C ASP A 167 -18.78 9.17 9.85
N ASN A 168 -18.92 7.85 9.74
CA ASN A 168 -20.08 7.23 9.14
C ASN A 168 -21.24 7.17 10.13
N PRO A 169 -22.43 7.76 9.81
CA PRO A 169 -23.62 7.62 10.62
C PRO A 169 -24.01 6.16 10.89
N LEU A 170 -23.82 5.26 9.91
CA LEU A 170 -24.07 3.83 10.08
C LEU A 170 -23.16 3.21 11.14
N GLY A 171 -21.87 3.58 11.17
CA GLY A 171 -20.94 3.15 12.23
C GLY A 171 -21.39 3.62 13.62
N ARG A 172 -21.93 4.86 13.74
CA ARG A 172 -22.48 5.35 15.01
C ARG A 172 -23.77 4.64 15.43
N ASN A 173 -24.63 4.30 14.49
CA ASN A 173 -25.85 3.53 14.74
C ASN A 173 -25.48 2.11 15.19
N LEU A 174 -24.59 1.47 14.48
CA LEU A 174 -24.05 0.15 14.81
C LEU A 174 -23.40 0.14 16.20
N ALA A 175 -22.56 1.13 16.52
CA ALA A 175 -21.94 1.24 17.85
C ALA A 175 -22.99 1.36 18.97
N ARG A 176 -24.09 2.09 18.73
CA ARG A 176 -25.20 2.20 19.71
C ARG A 176 -25.92 0.88 19.90
N SER A 177 -26.17 0.12 18.84
CA SER A 177 -26.83 -1.20 18.92
C SER A 177 -25.98 -2.25 19.62
N MET A 178 -24.64 -2.16 19.48
CA MET A 178 -23.68 -3.10 20.10
C MET A 178 -23.50 -2.86 21.61
N GLY A 179 -23.97 -1.74 22.17
CA GLY A 179 -23.94 -1.43 23.61
C GLY A 179 -22.51 -1.52 24.20
N THR A 180 -22.27 -2.46 25.10
CA THR A 180 -20.95 -2.65 25.77
C THR A 180 -19.83 -3.05 24.80
N ARG A 181 -20.13 -3.57 23.61
CA ARG A 181 -19.16 -3.90 22.55
C ARG A 181 -18.92 -2.75 21.56
N SER A 182 -19.50 -1.58 21.78
CA SER A 182 -19.34 -0.41 20.91
C SER A 182 -17.86 -0.01 20.70
N ALA A 183 -16.97 -0.35 21.61
CA ALA A 183 -15.52 -0.13 21.48
C ALA A 183 -14.88 -0.91 20.31
N SER A 184 -15.56 -1.95 19.78
CA SER A 184 -15.08 -2.67 18.59
C SER A 184 -15.32 -1.91 17.29
N VAL A 185 -16.21 -0.92 17.28
CA VAL A 185 -16.40 0.00 16.15
C VAL A 185 -15.34 1.09 16.23
N GLY A 186 -14.28 0.97 15.46
CA GLY A 186 -13.17 1.91 15.44
C GLY A 186 -13.52 3.20 14.70
N ARG A 187 -12.85 4.29 15.09
CA ARG A 187 -12.81 5.49 14.23
C ARG A 187 -11.89 5.19 13.05
N GLY A 188 -12.42 5.32 11.84
CA GLY A 188 -11.65 5.17 10.66
C GLY A 188 -11.42 3.73 10.16
N LEU A 189 -10.66 3.61 9.07
CA LEU A 189 -10.24 2.31 8.56
C LEU A 189 -9.04 1.79 9.37
N ALA A 190 -9.00 0.49 9.64
CA ALA A 190 -7.86 -0.19 10.25
C ALA A 190 -6.71 -0.31 9.24
N GLN A 191 -5.49 -0.37 9.76
CA GLN A 191 -4.37 -0.81 8.95
C GLN A 191 -4.57 -2.28 8.58
N VAL A 192 -4.40 -2.60 7.30
CA VAL A 192 -4.53 -3.96 6.76
C VAL A 192 -3.13 -4.56 6.59
N GLN A 193 -2.97 -5.83 6.95
CA GLN A 193 -1.78 -6.59 6.57
C GLN A 193 -1.94 -7.07 5.14
N THR A 194 -0.92 -6.86 4.31
CA THR A 194 -0.94 -7.19 2.88
C THR A 194 0.13 -8.20 2.53
N GLY A 195 -0.14 -8.98 1.49
CA GLY A 195 0.85 -9.83 0.85
C GLY A 195 1.94 -9.03 0.12
N VAL A 196 3.01 -9.73 -0.26
CA VAL A 196 4.11 -9.18 -1.08
C VAL A 196 3.55 -8.62 -2.40
N GLY A 197 4.06 -7.49 -2.85
CA GLY A 197 3.63 -6.83 -4.08
C GLY A 197 2.40 -5.94 -3.94
N THR A 198 1.86 -5.76 -2.72
CA THR A 198 0.68 -4.94 -2.48
C THR A 198 1.04 -3.59 -1.85
N PHE A 199 0.41 -2.53 -2.36
CA PHE A 199 0.46 -1.17 -1.84
C PHE A 199 -0.95 -0.70 -1.50
N ILE A 200 -1.14 -0.14 -0.30
CA ILE A 200 -2.42 0.47 0.10
C ILE A 200 -2.19 1.90 0.55
N ALA A 201 -2.94 2.84 0.00
CA ALA A 201 -3.01 4.21 0.47
C ALA A 201 -4.41 4.55 0.97
N TYR A 202 -4.44 5.30 2.05
CA TYR A 202 -5.64 5.82 2.69
C TYR A 202 -5.63 7.34 2.56
N SER A 203 -6.79 7.93 2.30
CA SER A 203 -6.93 9.38 2.20
C SER A 203 -6.54 10.11 3.48
N THR A 204 -6.56 9.43 4.63
CA THR A 204 -6.12 9.98 5.92
C THR A 204 -5.50 8.90 6.81
N GLN A 205 -4.75 9.32 7.82
CA GLN A 205 -4.10 8.44 8.79
C GLN A 205 -5.12 7.68 9.68
N PRO A 206 -4.73 6.52 10.25
CA PRO A 206 -5.59 5.77 11.16
C PRO A 206 -6.15 6.63 12.29
N GLY A 207 -7.47 6.51 12.56
CA GLY A 207 -8.14 7.27 13.63
C GLY A 207 -8.66 8.66 13.24
N ASN A 208 -8.39 9.17 12.05
CA ASN A 208 -8.82 10.48 11.57
C ASN A 208 -9.93 10.41 10.51
N VAL A 209 -10.59 11.54 10.28
CA VAL A 209 -11.67 11.70 9.31
C VAL A 209 -11.09 12.23 8.00
N ALA A 210 -11.44 11.62 6.87
CA ALA A 210 -11.21 12.20 5.55
C ALA A 210 -12.23 13.34 5.30
N LEU A 211 -11.78 14.39 4.64
CA LEU A 211 -12.61 15.54 4.28
C LEU A 211 -13.09 15.37 2.85
N ASP A 212 -14.38 15.61 2.61
CA ASP A 212 -14.94 15.67 1.26
C ASP A 212 -14.38 16.87 0.48
N GLY A 213 -13.95 17.91 1.18
CA GLY A 213 -13.55 19.17 0.54
C GLY A 213 -14.75 20.02 0.10
N SER A 214 -14.46 21.20 -0.44
CA SER A 214 -15.47 22.12 -1.00
C SER A 214 -15.45 22.15 -2.53
N GLY A 215 -14.57 21.40 -3.16
CA GLY A 215 -14.41 21.34 -4.61
C GLY A 215 -15.21 20.20 -5.24
N ARG A 216 -14.93 19.94 -6.53
CA ARG A 216 -15.51 18.84 -7.29
C ARG A 216 -15.06 17.46 -6.75
N ASN A 217 -13.84 17.41 -6.26
CA ASN A 217 -13.20 16.19 -5.74
C ASN A 217 -12.81 16.39 -4.27
N SER A 218 -12.60 15.28 -3.59
CA SER A 218 -11.92 15.27 -2.30
C SER A 218 -10.49 15.82 -2.44
N PRO A 219 -9.89 16.37 -1.37
CA PRO A 219 -8.50 16.79 -1.40
C PRO A 219 -7.53 15.67 -1.79
N PHE A 220 -7.81 14.44 -1.35
CA PHE A 220 -6.96 13.30 -1.65
C PHE A 220 -7.07 12.89 -3.13
N THR A 221 -8.28 12.71 -3.64
CA THR A 221 -8.48 12.29 -5.03
C THR A 221 -8.03 13.36 -6.03
N ALA A 222 -8.25 14.65 -5.74
CA ALA A 222 -7.75 15.74 -6.59
C ALA A 222 -6.22 15.66 -6.76
N ALA A 223 -5.49 15.51 -5.66
CA ALA A 223 -4.03 15.40 -5.68
C ALA A 223 -3.56 14.08 -6.34
N LEU A 224 -4.23 12.95 -6.06
CA LEU A 224 -3.91 11.64 -6.61
C LEU A 224 -4.12 11.60 -8.13
N ALA A 225 -5.28 12.06 -8.62
CA ALA A 225 -5.61 12.08 -10.05
C ALA A 225 -4.64 12.95 -10.87
N LYS A 226 -4.08 14.00 -10.27
CA LYS A 226 -2.99 14.79 -10.84
C LYS A 226 -1.68 14.00 -10.84
N GLY A 227 -1.30 13.45 -9.68
CA GLY A 227 -0.01 12.78 -9.48
C GLY A 227 0.17 11.53 -10.36
N VAL A 228 -0.89 10.73 -10.60
CA VAL A 228 -0.81 9.53 -11.46
C VAL A 228 -0.55 9.87 -12.94
N ARG A 229 -0.88 11.08 -13.39
CA ARG A 229 -0.62 11.57 -14.75
C ARG A 229 0.81 12.08 -14.95
N GLU A 230 1.55 12.33 -13.87
CA GLU A 230 2.91 12.88 -13.93
C GLU A 230 3.89 11.84 -14.52
N PRO A 231 4.53 12.12 -15.67
CA PRO A 231 5.44 11.17 -16.29
C PRO A 231 6.74 11.02 -15.48
N GLY A 232 7.24 9.79 -15.41
CA GLY A 232 8.51 9.49 -14.74
C GLY A 232 8.49 9.57 -13.21
N ARG A 233 7.31 9.69 -12.60
CA ARG A 233 7.14 9.67 -11.14
C ARG A 233 6.77 8.26 -10.68
N ASN A 234 7.57 7.67 -9.79
CA ASN A 234 7.20 6.42 -9.16
C ASN A 234 6.10 6.64 -8.10
N LEU A 235 5.37 5.59 -7.75
CA LEU A 235 4.24 5.65 -6.84
C LEU A 235 4.59 6.29 -5.48
N THR A 236 5.76 6.00 -4.93
CA THR A 236 6.22 6.58 -3.65
C THR A 236 6.37 8.11 -3.76
N ALA A 237 6.96 8.60 -4.86
CA ALA A 237 7.10 10.03 -5.10
C ALA A 237 5.73 10.70 -5.32
N VAL A 238 4.82 10.05 -6.05
CA VAL A 238 3.42 10.50 -6.21
C VAL A 238 2.76 10.65 -4.83
N MET A 239 2.89 9.67 -3.95
CA MET A 239 2.27 9.72 -2.61
C MET A 239 2.88 10.80 -1.71
N ILE A 240 4.18 11.10 -1.86
CA ILE A 240 4.81 12.23 -1.15
C ILE A 240 4.17 13.56 -1.60
N ASP A 241 3.98 13.73 -2.91
CA ASP A 241 3.38 14.95 -3.46
C ASP A 241 1.90 15.07 -3.09
N VAL A 242 1.13 13.98 -3.18
CA VAL A 242 -0.26 13.89 -2.69
C VAL A 242 -0.35 14.30 -1.22
N ARG A 243 0.51 13.76 -0.37
CA ARG A 243 0.53 14.09 1.07
C ARG A 243 0.80 15.57 1.30
N ARG A 244 1.76 16.14 0.58
CA ARG A 244 2.10 17.58 0.66
C ARG A 244 0.93 18.46 0.22
N GLU A 245 0.29 18.13 -0.90
CA GLU A 245 -0.84 18.89 -1.44
C GLU A 245 -2.06 18.81 -0.50
N VAL A 246 -2.42 17.61 -0.01
CA VAL A 246 -3.52 17.42 0.94
C VAL A 246 -3.28 18.17 2.24
N LEU A 247 -2.07 18.11 2.80
CA LEU A 247 -1.71 18.88 4.01
C LEU A 247 -1.92 20.39 3.80
N ALA A 248 -1.49 20.91 2.65
CA ALA A 248 -1.61 22.33 2.33
C ALA A 248 -3.08 22.76 2.22
N VAL A 249 -3.90 22.05 1.43
CA VAL A 249 -5.30 22.45 1.18
C VAL A 249 -6.22 22.19 2.38
N THR A 250 -5.84 21.29 3.29
CA THR A 250 -6.61 21.00 4.49
C THR A 250 -6.11 21.71 5.75
N ASN A 251 -5.10 22.58 5.62
CA ASN A 251 -4.43 23.23 6.75
C ASN A 251 -3.97 22.22 7.82
N GLY A 252 -3.34 21.11 7.38
CA GLY A 252 -2.81 20.06 8.24
C GLY A 252 -3.84 19.12 8.87
N ARG A 253 -5.14 19.30 8.59
CA ARG A 253 -6.22 18.48 9.20
C ARG A 253 -6.30 17.06 8.65
N GLN A 254 -5.82 16.82 7.43
CA GLN A 254 -5.83 15.50 6.79
C GLN A 254 -4.42 15.14 6.31
N VAL A 255 -3.95 13.95 6.70
CA VAL A 255 -2.63 13.43 6.32
C VAL A 255 -2.83 12.08 5.64
N PRO A 256 -2.67 11.97 4.33
CA PRO A 256 -2.70 10.69 3.63
C PRO A 256 -1.65 9.72 4.18
N TRP A 257 -2.05 8.48 4.32
CA TRP A 257 -1.21 7.41 4.86
C TRP A 257 -1.09 6.28 3.86
N ASP A 258 0.08 5.66 3.75
CA ASP A 258 0.28 4.48 2.90
C ASP A 258 1.07 3.38 3.62
N HIS A 259 0.82 2.15 3.17
CA HIS A 259 1.55 0.95 3.54
C HIS A 259 1.98 0.24 2.27
N SER A 260 3.27 -0.11 2.17
CA SER A 260 3.85 -0.70 0.97
C SER A 260 4.59 -1.99 1.29
N ALA A 261 4.24 -3.05 0.57
CA ALA A 261 4.99 -4.31 0.46
C ALA A 261 5.47 -4.54 -0.99
N LEU A 262 5.61 -3.46 -1.78
CA LEU A 262 6.15 -3.53 -3.13
C LEU A 262 7.61 -3.99 -3.11
N THR A 263 7.98 -4.83 -4.07
CA THR A 263 9.35 -5.33 -4.25
C THR A 263 10.16 -4.55 -5.28
N GLY A 264 9.55 -3.53 -5.90
CA GLY A 264 10.19 -2.67 -6.89
C GLY A 264 9.42 -1.37 -7.10
N ASP A 265 10.00 -0.46 -7.88
CA ASP A 265 9.35 0.78 -8.24
C ASP A 265 8.16 0.55 -9.17
N PHE A 266 7.07 1.25 -8.91
CA PHE A 266 5.91 1.27 -9.80
C PHE A 266 5.69 2.67 -10.38
N TYR A 267 5.43 2.72 -11.69
CA TYR A 267 5.15 3.95 -12.44
C TYR A 267 3.81 3.83 -13.15
N PHE A 268 2.92 4.80 -12.93
CA PHE A 268 1.69 4.91 -13.72
C PHE A 268 1.98 5.30 -15.16
N HIS A 269 2.85 6.29 -15.32
CA HIS A 269 3.28 6.83 -16.59
C HIS A 269 4.82 6.83 -16.66
N LEU A 270 5.38 5.96 -17.49
CA LEU A 270 6.81 6.02 -17.78
C LEU A 270 7.10 7.30 -18.55
N ALA A 271 8.18 8.00 -18.18
CA ALA A 271 8.66 9.08 -19.05
C ALA A 271 8.98 8.48 -20.42
N SER A 272 8.39 9.02 -21.47
CA SER A 272 8.82 8.69 -22.84
C SER A 272 10.31 8.97 -22.91
N ALA A 273 11.14 7.96 -23.20
CA ALA A 273 12.55 8.19 -23.45
C ALA A 273 12.62 9.24 -24.57
N PRO A 274 13.26 10.40 -24.36
CA PRO A 274 13.52 11.33 -25.43
C PRO A 274 14.26 10.54 -26.49
N GLY A 275 13.75 10.50 -27.73
CA GLY A 275 14.33 9.72 -28.81
C GLY A 275 15.84 9.86 -28.82
N LEU A 276 16.51 8.72 -28.93
CA LEU A 276 17.96 8.60 -29.13
C LEU A 276 18.38 9.30 -30.43
N LEU A 277 18.38 10.62 -30.41
CA LEU A 277 19.20 11.44 -31.31
C LEU A 277 20.15 12.21 -30.41
N PRO A 278 21.46 12.11 -30.60
CA PRO A 278 22.41 12.92 -29.84
C PRO A 278 22.25 14.37 -30.24
N LYS A 279 21.39 15.12 -29.57
CA LYS A 279 21.50 16.56 -29.55
C LYS A 279 22.70 16.88 -28.67
N THR A 280 23.78 17.32 -29.26
CA THR A 280 24.89 17.95 -28.57
C THR A 280 24.33 18.98 -27.61
N ALA A 281 24.29 18.61 -26.32
CA ALA A 281 24.00 19.56 -25.27
C ALA A 281 25.16 20.56 -25.18
N PRO A 282 24.87 21.86 -25.00
CA PRO A 282 25.92 22.79 -24.62
C PRO A 282 26.55 22.33 -23.31
N ALA A 283 27.88 22.33 -23.24
CA ALA A 283 28.61 21.91 -22.04
C ALA A 283 28.07 22.67 -20.81
N ALA A 284 27.59 21.95 -19.81
CA ALA A 284 27.22 22.50 -18.53
C ALA A 284 28.44 23.17 -17.88
N PRO A 285 28.28 24.28 -17.14
CA PRO A 285 29.38 24.96 -16.45
C PRO A 285 30.07 23.94 -15.51
N ALA A 286 31.41 23.99 -15.49
CA ALA A 286 32.26 23.07 -14.74
C ALA A 286 31.85 22.91 -13.24
N ALA A 287 31.32 23.96 -12.63
CA ALA A 287 30.82 23.99 -11.25
C ALA A 287 29.60 23.05 -11.00
N GLU A 288 28.71 22.86 -11.99
CA GLU A 288 27.54 22.00 -11.86
C GLU A 288 27.93 20.52 -11.99
N SER A 289 28.96 20.23 -12.78
CA SER A 289 29.53 18.88 -12.92
C SER A 289 30.25 18.42 -11.64
N GLU A 290 30.96 19.31 -10.95
CA GLU A 290 31.62 18.99 -9.67
C GLU A 290 30.63 18.76 -8.54
N ALA A 291 29.56 19.56 -8.45
CA ALA A 291 28.49 19.36 -7.46
C ALA A 291 27.73 18.03 -7.66
N LEU A 292 27.52 17.64 -8.92
CA LEU A 292 26.88 16.36 -9.26
C LEU A 292 27.80 15.18 -8.91
N GLN A 293 29.10 15.30 -9.19
CA GLN A 293 30.10 14.28 -8.83
C GLN A 293 30.27 14.13 -7.31
N GLN A 294 30.20 15.22 -6.55
CA GLN A 294 30.21 15.16 -5.08
C GLN A 294 28.96 14.48 -4.55
N ARG A 295 27.79 14.77 -5.11
CA ARG A 295 26.55 14.10 -4.76
C ARG A 295 26.56 12.60 -5.08
N LEU A 296 27.11 12.22 -6.24
CA LEU A 296 27.29 10.81 -6.62
C LEU A 296 28.18 10.06 -5.62
N ARG A 297 29.32 10.64 -5.23
CA ARG A 297 30.21 10.05 -4.22
C ARG A 297 29.51 9.90 -2.86
N GLN A 298 28.71 10.88 -2.44
CA GLN A 298 27.93 10.80 -1.20
C GLN A 298 26.89 9.66 -1.25
N VAL A 299 26.22 9.50 -2.39
CA VAL A 299 25.23 8.42 -2.60
C VAL A 299 25.93 7.05 -2.67
N GLU A 300 27.10 6.95 -3.29
CA GLU A 300 27.91 5.72 -3.34
C GLU A 300 28.42 5.33 -1.96
N GLU A 301 28.85 6.27 -1.13
CA GLU A 301 29.26 6.01 0.25
C GLU A 301 28.06 5.60 1.12
N GLU A 302 26.91 6.21 0.92
CA GLU A 302 25.67 5.84 1.63
C GLU A 302 25.16 4.46 1.23
N LEU A 303 25.26 4.10 -0.06
CA LEU A 303 24.96 2.76 -0.57
C LEU A 303 25.96 1.71 -0.02
N LYS A 304 27.23 2.05 0.03
CA LYS A 304 28.27 1.17 0.60
C LYS A 304 28.03 0.93 2.09
N ARG A 305 27.62 1.95 2.84
CA ARG A 305 27.28 1.84 4.26
C ARG A 305 26.01 1.01 4.49
N LYS A 306 25.00 1.12 3.60
CA LYS A 306 23.79 0.29 3.65
C LYS A 306 23.99 -1.15 3.18
N SER A 307 25.04 -1.44 2.42
CA SER A 307 25.41 -2.79 1.98
C SER A 307 26.42 -3.48 2.92
N ASP A 308 26.82 -2.84 4.02
CA ASP A 308 27.66 -3.45 5.02
C ASP A 308 26.93 -4.62 5.69
N PRO A 309 27.51 -5.84 5.66
CA PRO A 309 26.94 -7.01 6.31
C PRO A 309 26.65 -6.79 7.82
N GLN A 310 27.48 -6.01 8.50
CA GLN A 310 27.28 -5.67 9.92
C GLN A 310 26.07 -4.73 10.11
N HIS A 311 25.86 -3.78 9.21
CA HIS A 311 24.70 -2.90 9.24
C HIS A 311 23.40 -3.70 8.98
N THR A 312 23.43 -4.61 8.01
CA THR A 312 22.30 -5.51 7.71
C THR A 312 21.97 -6.43 8.89
N ALA A 313 23.00 -7.01 9.53
CA ALA A 313 22.81 -7.84 10.72
C ALA A 313 22.13 -7.05 11.87
N LYS A 314 22.56 -5.81 12.14
CA LYS A 314 21.94 -4.94 13.16
C LYS A 314 20.48 -4.63 12.86
N LEU A 315 20.11 -4.45 11.58
CA LEU A 315 18.71 -4.25 11.18
C LEU A 315 17.87 -5.51 11.39
N VAL A 316 18.44 -6.69 11.16
CA VAL A 316 17.76 -7.97 11.44
C VAL A 316 17.56 -8.15 12.94
N ASP A 317 18.57 -7.88 13.77
CA ASP A 317 18.45 -7.94 15.23
C ASP A 317 17.37 -6.97 15.75
N LEU A 318 17.33 -5.75 15.21
CA LEU A 318 16.33 -4.75 15.53
C LEU A 318 14.91 -5.25 15.23
N ALA A 319 14.71 -5.88 14.07
CA ALA A 319 13.43 -6.46 13.69
C ALA A 319 13.02 -7.60 14.62
N GLN A 320 13.95 -8.48 15.00
CA GLN A 320 13.71 -9.59 15.92
C GLN A 320 13.36 -9.10 17.33
N PHE A 321 14.03 -8.07 17.84
CA PHE A 321 13.73 -7.52 19.17
C PHE A 321 12.35 -6.84 19.20
N ARG A 322 11.98 -6.10 18.17
CA ARG A 322 10.65 -5.51 18.04
C ARG A 322 9.56 -6.57 18.00
N GLU A 323 9.78 -7.65 17.27
CA GLU A 323 8.85 -8.79 17.21
C GLU A 323 8.71 -9.46 18.59
N ARG A 324 9.82 -9.62 19.33
CA ARG A 324 9.79 -10.18 20.67
C ARG A 324 9.01 -9.32 21.65
N ILE A 325 9.12 -7.99 21.57
CA ILE A 325 8.30 -7.05 22.36
C ILE A 325 6.82 -7.25 22.04
N ARG A 326 6.45 -7.35 20.75
CA ARG A 326 5.07 -7.59 20.33
C ARG A 326 4.49 -8.87 20.94
N GLN A 327 5.25 -9.96 20.92
CA GLN A 327 4.85 -11.24 21.54
C GLN A 327 4.66 -11.12 23.06
N ILE A 328 5.50 -10.37 23.74
CA ILE A 328 5.36 -10.10 25.18
C ILE A 328 4.07 -9.31 25.46
N GLU A 329 3.76 -8.32 24.65
CA GLU A 329 2.55 -7.50 24.82
C GLU A 329 1.26 -8.30 24.53
N GLU A 330 1.29 -9.17 23.52
CA GLU A 330 0.18 -10.10 23.23
C GLU A 330 -0.05 -11.09 24.38
N ALA A 331 1.03 -11.70 24.89
CA ALA A 331 0.96 -12.62 26.03
C ALA A 331 0.44 -11.90 27.31
N ASN A 332 0.83 -10.66 27.54
CA ASN A 332 0.34 -9.89 28.67
C ASN A 332 -1.15 -9.54 28.52
N ARG A 333 -1.62 -9.23 27.30
CA ARG A 333 -3.06 -9.02 27.03
C ARG A 333 -3.87 -10.28 27.28
N ALA A 334 -3.40 -11.44 26.82
CA ALA A 334 -4.03 -12.71 27.06
C ALA A 334 -4.13 -13.04 28.56
N ASP A 335 -3.08 -12.79 29.34
CA ASP A 335 -3.08 -13.01 30.76
C ASP A 335 -3.96 -12.05 31.52
N GLN A 336 -4.08 -10.78 31.11
CA GLN A 336 -5.07 -9.85 31.66
C GLN A 336 -6.50 -10.38 31.47
N GLN A 337 -6.79 -10.93 30.31
CA GLN A 337 -8.10 -11.54 30.03
C GLN A 337 -8.34 -12.77 30.93
N ARG A 338 -7.34 -13.64 31.10
CA ARG A 338 -7.41 -14.79 32.02
C ARG A 338 -7.66 -14.37 33.48
N ILE A 339 -6.98 -13.31 33.95
CA ILE A 339 -7.22 -12.76 35.28
C ILE A 339 -8.68 -12.30 35.44
N PHE A 340 -9.20 -11.59 34.42
CA PHE A 340 -10.59 -11.13 34.42
C PHE A 340 -11.58 -12.32 34.43
N GLU A 341 -11.35 -13.35 33.65
CA GLU A 341 -12.17 -14.57 33.60
C GLU A 341 -12.10 -15.34 34.91
N THR A 342 -10.93 -15.45 35.55
CA THR A 342 -10.74 -16.09 36.84
C THR A 342 -11.55 -15.39 37.94
N HIS A 343 -11.50 -14.04 37.99
CA HIS A 343 -12.31 -13.27 38.94
C HIS A 343 -13.82 -13.41 38.70
N ARG A 344 -14.23 -13.53 37.43
CA ARG A 344 -15.64 -13.74 37.07
C ARG A 344 -16.15 -15.13 37.45
N LYS A 345 -15.29 -16.15 37.32
CA LYS A 345 -15.61 -17.56 37.63
C LYS A 345 -15.74 -17.81 39.12
N TYR A 346 -15.03 -17.11 39.96
CA TYR A 346 -14.99 -17.26 41.40
C TYR A 346 -15.50 -16.01 42.13
N PRO A 347 -16.83 -15.83 42.27
CA PRO A 347 -17.40 -14.67 42.92
C PRO A 347 -17.07 -14.59 44.42
N ALA A 348 -17.16 -13.39 45.00
CA ALA A 348 -16.68 -13.05 46.33
C ALA A 348 -17.34 -13.81 47.51
N SER A 349 -18.37 -14.62 47.25
CA SER A 349 -19.22 -15.25 48.30
C SER A 349 -18.66 -16.54 48.90
N ASP A 350 -17.62 -17.15 48.25
CA ASP A 350 -16.98 -18.37 48.79
C ASP A 350 -15.50 -18.17 49.12
N PRO A 351 -15.10 -18.17 50.39
CA PRO A 351 -13.72 -17.88 50.81
C PRO A 351 -12.68 -18.91 50.30
N THR A 352 -13.07 -20.17 50.11
CA THR A 352 -12.16 -21.25 49.70
C THR A 352 -11.84 -21.17 48.20
N SER A 353 -12.84 -20.94 47.40
CA SER A 353 -12.71 -20.69 45.96
C SER A 353 -11.93 -19.40 45.68
N ARG A 354 -12.13 -18.39 46.50
CA ARG A 354 -11.40 -17.10 46.39
C ARG A 354 -9.90 -17.24 46.68
N ALA A 355 -9.50 -18.06 47.64
CA ALA A 355 -8.09 -18.33 47.96
C ALA A 355 -7.38 -19.04 46.79
N SER A 356 -8.08 -19.96 46.10
CA SER A 356 -7.57 -20.63 44.91
C SER A 356 -7.41 -19.67 43.72
N ALA A 357 -8.43 -18.85 43.45
CA ALA A 357 -8.38 -17.80 42.42
C ALA A 357 -7.24 -16.80 42.64
N ASN A 358 -7.05 -16.35 43.88
CA ASN A 358 -5.96 -15.42 44.21
C ASN A 358 -4.57 -16.01 43.99
N ARG A 359 -4.39 -17.33 44.22
CA ARG A 359 -3.13 -18.03 43.92
C ARG A 359 -2.87 -18.12 42.41
N GLU A 360 -3.89 -18.45 41.63
CA GLU A 360 -3.78 -18.47 40.17
C GLU A 360 -3.49 -17.10 39.58
N VAL A 361 -4.21 -16.06 39.99
CA VAL A 361 -3.99 -14.68 39.59
C VAL A 361 -2.59 -14.21 40.00
N GLY A 362 -2.13 -14.53 41.22
CA GLY A 362 -0.78 -14.17 41.66
C GLY A 362 0.32 -14.81 40.81
N ALA A 363 0.13 -16.07 40.38
CA ALA A 363 1.08 -16.75 39.49
C ALA A 363 1.13 -16.07 38.10
N ILE A 364 -0.02 -15.71 37.53
CA ILE A 364 -0.12 -15.00 36.25
C ILE A 364 0.55 -13.62 36.36
N GLN A 365 0.26 -12.88 37.43
CA GLN A 365 0.86 -11.56 37.66
C GLN A 365 2.39 -11.63 37.76
N LEU A 366 2.93 -12.64 38.43
CA LEU A 366 4.38 -12.83 38.54
C LEU A 366 5.01 -13.09 37.17
N GLN A 367 4.34 -13.85 36.28
CA GLN A 367 4.82 -14.05 34.90
C GLN A 367 4.77 -12.76 34.10
N MET A 368 3.75 -11.94 34.25
CA MET A 368 3.64 -10.63 33.58
C MET A 368 4.76 -9.68 34.06
N VAL A 369 5.11 -9.67 35.33
CA VAL A 369 6.23 -8.85 35.86
C VAL A 369 7.54 -9.26 35.20
N ARG A 370 7.87 -10.55 35.16
CA ARG A 370 9.09 -11.05 34.49
C ARG A 370 9.14 -10.65 33.01
N ARG A 371 8.03 -10.82 32.28
CA ARG A 371 7.95 -10.42 30.86
C ARG A 371 8.11 -8.91 30.67
N ASN A 372 7.60 -8.09 31.59
CA ASN A 372 7.80 -6.64 31.55
C ASN A 372 9.25 -6.22 31.79
N GLU A 373 9.99 -6.94 32.64
CA GLU A 373 11.42 -6.76 32.82
C GLU A 373 12.19 -7.10 31.53
N ASP A 374 11.85 -8.23 30.89
CA ASP A 374 12.44 -8.61 29.60
C ASP A 374 12.13 -7.59 28.51
N ARG A 375 10.90 -7.09 28.45
CA ARG A 375 10.49 -6.02 27.53
C ARG A 375 11.33 -4.77 27.73
N LYS A 376 11.58 -4.37 28.98
CA LYS A 376 12.42 -3.20 29.30
C LYS A 376 13.84 -3.38 28.75
N LYS A 377 14.47 -4.54 29.00
CA LYS A 377 15.82 -4.86 28.49
C LYS A 377 15.88 -4.82 26.96
N LEU A 378 14.87 -5.40 26.29
CA LEU A 378 14.78 -5.38 24.83
C LEU A 378 14.60 -3.94 24.30
N SER A 379 13.81 -3.09 24.97
CA SER A 379 13.65 -1.68 24.58
C SER A 379 14.95 -0.89 24.70
N GLU A 380 15.76 -1.16 25.73
CA GLU A 380 17.08 -0.55 25.90
C GLU A 380 18.07 -1.01 24.79
N GLN A 381 18.02 -2.29 24.41
CA GLN A 381 18.81 -2.83 23.29
C GLN A 381 18.39 -2.24 21.95
N ILE A 382 17.09 -2.09 21.72
CA ILE A 382 16.54 -1.42 20.53
C ILE A 382 17.07 0.01 20.43
N ALA A 383 16.95 0.80 21.49
CA ALA A 383 17.42 2.18 21.51
C ALA A 383 18.91 2.29 21.17
N LYS A 384 19.74 1.37 21.70
CA LYS A 384 21.17 1.31 21.38
C LYS A 384 21.41 0.96 19.91
N LEU A 385 20.71 -0.03 19.36
CA LEU A 385 20.84 -0.43 17.96
C LEU A 385 20.33 0.67 17.02
N GLU A 386 19.24 1.37 17.36
CA GLU A 386 18.72 2.49 16.59
C GLU A 386 19.70 3.65 16.51
N ALA A 387 20.39 3.95 17.60
CA ALA A 387 21.49 4.93 17.60
C ALA A 387 22.67 4.45 16.73
N ASP A 388 23.07 3.19 16.85
CA ASP A 388 24.17 2.58 16.08
C ASP A 388 23.92 2.54 14.55
N VAL A 389 22.65 2.39 14.13
CA VAL A 389 22.27 2.38 12.71
C VAL A 389 21.85 3.76 12.20
N GLY A 390 21.88 4.79 13.04
CA GLY A 390 21.58 6.18 12.67
C GLY A 390 20.10 6.44 12.43
N LEU A 391 19.20 5.68 13.04
CA LEU A 391 17.75 5.89 12.98
C LEU A 391 17.27 6.95 13.99
N VAL A 392 18.07 7.27 15.02
CA VAL A 392 17.82 8.37 15.95
C VAL A 392 18.72 9.54 15.53
N LYS A 393 18.14 10.66 15.14
CA LYS A 393 18.90 11.91 15.02
C LYS A 393 19.32 12.35 16.42
N ASP A 394 20.62 12.59 16.60
CA ASP A 394 21.17 13.23 17.80
C ASP A 394 20.50 14.62 17.97
N GLU A 395 19.49 14.73 18.82
CA GLU A 395 18.93 16.01 19.28
C GLU A 395 19.79 16.57 20.42
N GLY A 396 21.11 16.64 20.23
CA GLY A 396 22.01 17.06 21.29
C GLY A 396 23.41 17.46 20.87
N ALA A 397 23.52 18.28 19.81
CA ALA A 397 24.76 19.04 19.59
C ALA A 397 24.40 20.48 19.25
N LYS A 398 24.32 21.31 20.31
CA LYS A 398 24.53 22.75 20.22
C LYS A 398 25.98 23.04 20.57
#